data_b0262811fe924f0da57b4910b887efa4
#
_entry.id   b0262811fe924f0da57b4910b887efa4
#
_cell.length_a   1.000
_cell.length_b   1.000
_cell.length_c   1.000
_cell.angle_alpha   90.00
_cell.angle_beta   90.00
_cell.angle_gamma   90.00
#
_symmetry.space_group_name_H-M   'P 1'
#
loop_
_entity.id
_entity.type
_entity.pdbx_description
1 polymer ?
#
loop_
_entity_poly.entity_id
_entity_poly.type
_entity_poly.pdbx_seq_one_letter_code
_entity_poly.pdbx_strand_id
1 'polypeptide(L)'
;MAVVAMSTTQSAKAEKRPSMELPAFRADSALVLVPVNVVDRRGAIVNGLARNAFLLTEDGVEQQIRSFSEEDAPVSMGIVLDLSGSMKRSLGAAKQALRALIEDANPGDEAFLNAVSTRPRAYSGFTRDFDEILHRVAFENAAGSTALIDALYDSLKELRAGVHPRKALLVISDGMDNHSRYTSKELRELAVESDAQIYTIAPGDASAMAPFGKAMALSQQRQGLQFLDELAARTGGIAFVVRDQKELAKAVVSIGHALRNQYTIGYVPHSDGRKAEWRRIKVKVAGSGLRAYARAGYRPD
;
A
#
# COMPACT_ATOMS: atom_id res chain seq x y z
N MET A 1 3.54 -43.73 -90.83
CA MET A 1 4.77 -43.06 -90.46
C MET A 1 4.42 -42.13 -89.28
N ALA A 2 4.76 -42.54 -88.09
CA ALA A 2 4.51 -41.75 -86.87
C ALA A 2 5.79 -41.09 -86.44
N VAL A 3 5.77 -39.77 -86.25
CA VAL A 3 6.88 -38.98 -85.74
C VAL A 3 6.65 -38.80 -84.24
N VAL A 4 7.56 -39.36 -83.44
CA VAL A 4 7.61 -39.17 -81.98
C VAL A 4 8.39 -37.91 -81.69
N ALA A 5 7.76 -36.94 -81.00
CA ALA A 5 8.44 -35.77 -80.49
C ALA A 5 8.83 -36.01 -79.02
N MET A 6 10.13 -36.04 -78.76
CA MET A 6 10.69 -36.04 -77.38
C MET A 6 10.65 -34.62 -76.82
N SER A 7 9.93 -34.40 -75.74
CA SER A 7 10.01 -33.18 -74.94
C SER A 7 10.94 -33.36 -73.74
N THR A 8 12.01 -32.60 -73.73
CA THR A 8 12.99 -32.52 -72.64
C THR A 8 12.46 -31.57 -71.56
N THR A 9 12.15 -32.12 -70.37
CA THR A 9 11.74 -31.33 -69.21
C THR A 9 13.02 -30.86 -68.47
N GLN A 10 13.28 -29.56 -68.53
CA GLN A 10 14.31 -28.94 -67.71
C GLN A 10 13.77 -28.70 -66.30
N SER A 11 14.39 -29.37 -65.32
CA SER A 11 14.10 -29.19 -63.89
C SER A 11 14.77 -27.90 -63.41
N ALA A 12 13.96 -26.90 -63.09
CA ALA A 12 14.44 -25.67 -62.48
C ALA A 12 14.73 -25.92 -60.97
N LYS A 13 16.00 -25.77 -60.61
CA LYS A 13 16.51 -25.84 -59.26
C LYS A 13 16.03 -24.57 -58.49
N ALA A 14 15.10 -24.74 -57.55
CA ALA A 14 14.58 -23.66 -56.72
C ALA A 14 15.70 -23.17 -55.78
N GLU A 15 16.18 -21.96 -55.97
CA GLU A 15 17.07 -21.26 -55.02
C GLU A 15 16.31 -20.96 -53.75
N LYS A 16 16.82 -21.52 -52.64
CA LYS A 16 16.36 -21.23 -51.29
C LYS A 16 16.74 -19.81 -50.93
N ARG A 17 15.76 -18.89 -50.90
CA ARG A 17 15.94 -17.54 -50.37
C ARG A 17 16.30 -17.65 -48.88
N PRO A 18 17.30 -16.91 -48.36
CA PRO A 18 17.59 -16.88 -46.92
C PRO A 18 16.37 -16.26 -46.22
N SER A 19 15.79 -17.01 -45.30
CA SER A 19 14.77 -16.46 -44.37
C SER A 19 15.48 -15.45 -43.48
N MET A 20 15.18 -14.20 -43.67
CA MET A 20 15.58 -13.12 -42.76
C MET A 20 14.76 -13.33 -41.48
N GLU A 21 15.34 -13.98 -40.48
CA GLU A 21 14.79 -14.02 -39.12
C GLU A 21 14.82 -12.60 -38.60
N LEU A 22 13.64 -11.97 -38.59
CA LEU A 22 13.45 -10.72 -37.85
C LEU A 22 13.69 -11.05 -36.36
N PRO A 23 14.57 -10.32 -35.69
CA PRO A 23 14.73 -10.52 -34.24
C PRO A 23 13.37 -10.32 -33.59
N ALA A 24 12.85 -11.41 -33.00
CA ALA A 24 11.67 -11.34 -32.17
C ALA A 24 12.04 -10.54 -30.91
N PHE A 25 11.84 -9.23 -30.95
CA PHE A 25 11.84 -8.41 -29.74
C PHE A 25 10.65 -8.84 -28.89
N ARG A 26 10.86 -9.82 -28.04
CA ARG A 26 10.00 -10.02 -26.88
C ARG A 26 10.33 -8.92 -25.88
N ALA A 27 9.65 -7.80 -26.02
CA ALA A 27 9.63 -6.77 -25.01
C ALA A 27 8.53 -7.13 -23.97
N ASP A 28 8.70 -8.22 -23.25
CA ASP A 28 7.97 -8.48 -22.01
C ASP A 28 8.62 -7.67 -20.87
N SER A 29 8.71 -6.37 -21.06
CA SER A 29 9.12 -5.47 -19.98
C SER A 29 7.86 -4.98 -19.29
N ALA A 30 7.42 -5.70 -18.25
CA ALA A 30 6.31 -5.27 -17.42
C ALA A 30 6.60 -3.89 -16.82
N LEU A 31 5.69 -2.95 -17.02
CA LEU A 31 5.78 -1.61 -16.43
C LEU A 31 5.53 -1.74 -14.92
N VAL A 32 6.51 -1.37 -14.11
CA VAL A 32 6.35 -1.30 -12.65
C VAL A 32 5.74 0.04 -12.28
N LEU A 33 4.56 0.00 -11.69
CA LEU A 33 3.87 1.18 -11.18
C LEU A 33 4.20 1.38 -9.70
N VAL A 34 4.60 2.59 -9.36
CA VAL A 34 4.97 2.99 -8.00
C VAL A 34 4.08 4.16 -7.58
N PRO A 35 3.11 3.90 -6.71
CA PRO A 35 2.34 4.97 -6.07
C PRO A 35 3.25 5.77 -5.13
N VAL A 36 3.14 7.10 -5.19
CA VAL A 36 3.99 8.03 -4.41
C VAL A 36 3.14 9.11 -3.79
N ASN A 37 3.25 9.29 -2.48
CA ASN A 37 2.76 10.46 -1.77
C ASN A 37 3.91 11.39 -1.46
N VAL A 38 3.70 12.69 -1.57
CA VAL A 38 4.68 13.71 -1.18
C VAL A 38 4.10 14.56 -0.07
N VAL A 39 4.87 14.76 1.00
CA VAL A 39 4.46 15.62 2.11
C VAL A 39 5.48 16.73 2.33
N ASP A 40 5.01 17.86 2.86
CA ASP A 40 5.83 18.96 3.35
C ASP A 40 6.35 18.69 4.79
N ARG A 41 7.10 19.65 5.35
CA ARG A 41 7.60 19.59 6.74
C ARG A 41 6.51 19.55 7.80
N ARG A 42 5.27 19.93 7.45
CA ARG A 42 4.11 19.94 8.36
C ARG A 42 3.28 18.66 8.24
N GLY A 43 3.68 17.73 7.32
CA GLY A 43 2.96 16.52 7.02
C GLY A 43 1.75 16.70 6.09
N ALA A 44 1.61 17.89 5.47
CA ALA A 44 0.56 18.13 4.49
C ALA A 44 0.95 17.53 3.13
N ILE A 45 -0.02 16.92 2.44
CA ILE A 45 0.17 16.37 1.09
C ILE A 45 0.45 17.51 0.11
N VAL A 46 1.43 17.28 -0.77
CA VAL A 46 1.86 18.23 -1.81
C VAL A 46 1.54 17.66 -3.17
N ASN A 47 0.69 18.36 -3.92
CA ASN A 47 0.22 18.02 -5.24
C ASN A 47 0.80 18.95 -6.32
N GLY A 48 0.60 18.65 -7.60
CA GLY A 48 0.97 19.51 -8.73
C GLY A 48 2.47 19.54 -9.02
N LEU A 49 3.26 18.58 -8.50
CA LEU A 49 4.68 18.50 -8.81
C LEU A 49 4.88 17.90 -10.20
N ALA A 50 5.75 18.51 -10.98
CA ALA A 50 6.09 18.00 -12.30
C ALA A 50 6.98 16.74 -12.21
N ARG A 51 6.91 15.86 -13.23
CA ARG A 51 7.67 14.61 -13.34
C ARG A 51 9.17 14.78 -13.06
N ASN A 52 9.78 15.88 -13.51
CA ASN A 52 11.21 16.17 -13.33
C ASN A 52 11.60 16.50 -11.88
N ALA A 53 10.63 16.69 -10.99
CA ALA A 53 10.89 16.80 -9.55
C ALA A 53 11.20 15.44 -8.90
N PHE A 54 10.95 14.32 -9.59
CA PHE A 54 11.12 12.99 -9.03
C PHE A 54 12.36 12.29 -9.58
N LEU A 55 13.10 11.66 -8.68
CA LEU A 55 14.20 10.74 -8.97
C LEU A 55 13.85 9.36 -8.43
N LEU A 56 13.73 8.36 -9.31
CA LEU A 56 13.46 6.98 -8.94
C LEU A 56 14.73 6.14 -9.13
N THR A 57 15.05 5.32 -8.14
CA THR A 57 16.13 4.34 -8.24
C THR A 57 15.63 2.94 -7.89
N GLU A 58 16.11 1.93 -8.64
CA GLU A 58 15.96 0.51 -8.32
C GLU A 58 17.34 -0.06 -8.01
N ASP A 59 17.50 -0.70 -6.85
CA ASP A 59 18.77 -1.23 -6.34
C ASP A 59 19.94 -0.23 -6.38
N GLY A 60 19.63 1.07 -6.25
CA GLY A 60 20.59 2.16 -6.31
C GLY A 60 20.89 2.69 -7.71
N VAL A 61 20.36 2.06 -8.76
CA VAL A 61 20.48 2.50 -10.15
C VAL A 61 19.30 3.39 -10.53
N GLU A 62 19.58 4.57 -11.06
CA GLU A 62 18.54 5.49 -11.54
C GLU A 62 17.74 4.88 -12.68
N GLN A 63 16.41 4.99 -12.60
CA GLN A 63 15.48 4.48 -13.59
C GLN A 63 14.78 5.63 -14.32
N GLN A 64 14.62 5.45 -15.63
CA GLN A 64 13.88 6.42 -16.42
C GLN A 64 12.38 6.30 -16.17
N ILE A 65 11.76 7.37 -15.68
CA ILE A 65 10.30 7.44 -15.53
C ILE A 65 9.67 7.42 -16.93
N ARG A 66 8.90 6.39 -17.24
CA ARG A 66 8.19 6.20 -18.53
C ARG A 66 6.76 6.70 -18.51
N SER A 67 6.09 6.55 -17.37
CA SER A 67 4.74 7.02 -17.15
C SER A 67 4.69 7.86 -15.87
N PHE A 68 3.89 8.90 -15.88
CA PHE A 68 3.68 9.78 -14.73
C PHE A 68 2.27 10.33 -14.79
N SER A 69 1.48 10.08 -13.76
CA SER A 69 0.14 10.64 -13.60
C SER A 69 -0.07 11.10 -12.16
N GLU A 70 -0.99 12.02 -12.01
CA GLU A 70 -1.56 12.46 -10.73
C GLU A 70 -3.07 12.46 -10.95
N GLU A 71 -3.76 11.47 -10.42
CA GLU A 71 -5.17 11.25 -10.66
C GLU A 71 -5.93 10.96 -9.38
N ASP A 72 -7.13 11.49 -9.27
CA ASP A 72 -8.11 11.02 -8.30
C ASP A 72 -8.77 9.76 -8.87
N ALA A 73 -8.49 8.61 -8.25
CA ALA A 73 -9.06 7.34 -8.65
C ALA A 73 -9.66 6.62 -7.45
N PRO A 74 -10.77 5.89 -7.64
CA PRO A 74 -11.40 5.15 -6.57
C PRO A 74 -10.44 4.16 -5.90
N VAL A 75 -10.65 3.92 -4.59
CA VAL A 75 -9.82 3.05 -3.77
C VAL A 75 -10.65 1.90 -3.19
N SER A 76 -10.05 0.70 -3.14
CA SER A 76 -10.53 -0.39 -2.30
C SER A 76 -9.80 -0.30 -0.96
N MET A 77 -10.54 0.01 0.12
CA MET A 77 -9.96 0.30 1.42
C MET A 77 -10.33 -0.77 2.45
N GLY A 78 -9.31 -1.36 3.10
CA GLY A 78 -9.51 -2.11 4.33
C GLY A 78 -9.39 -1.17 5.54
N ILE A 79 -10.23 -1.35 6.54
CA ILE A 79 -10.17 -0.61 7.80
C ILE A 79 -9.95 -1.60 8.92
N VAL A 80 -8.88 -1.42 9.69
CA VAL A 80 -8.60 -2.19 10.91
C VAL A 80 -8.72 -1.27 12.11
N LEU A 81 -9.72 -1.53 12.94
CA LEU A 81 -9.97 -0.77 14.16
C LEU A 81 -9.60 -1.61 15.39
N ASP A 82 -8.65 -1.14 16.15
CA ASP A 82 -8.24 -1.76 17.40
C ASP A 82 -9.22 -1.44 18.52
N LEU A 83 -9.84 -2.50 19.06
CA LEU A 83 -10.78 -2.47 20.16
C LEU A 83 -10.19 -3.10 21.44
N SER A 84 -8.87 -3.22 21.53
CA SER A 84 -8.20 -3.75 22.73
C SER A 84 -8.33 -2.82 23.94
N GLY A 85 -8.02 -3.36 25.11
CA GLY A 85 -8.15 -2.62 26.38
C GLY A 85 -7.27 -1.37 26.45
N SER A 86 -6.13 -1.34 25.79
CA SER A 86 -5.24 -0.17 25.70
C SER A 86 -5.87 1.00 24.95
N MET A 87 -6.74 0.71 23.96
CA MET A 87 -7.45 1.71 23.15
C MET A 87 -8.64 2.37 23.85
N LYS A 88 -9.00 1.92 25.07
CA LYS A 88 -10.21 2.38 25.78
C LYS A 88 -10.37 3.91 25.86
N ARG A 89 -9.27 4.63 26.05
CA ARG A 89 -9.28 6.10 26.13
C ARG A 89 -9.31 6.77 24.77
N SER A 90 -8.75 6.11 23.77
CA SER A 90 -8.59 6.63 22.41
C SER A 90 -9.71 6.22 21.46
N LEU A 91 -10.58 5.26 21.88
CA LEU A 91 -11.64 4.72 21.02
C LEU A 91 -12.61 5.79 20.51
N GLY A 92 -12.98 6.77 21.35
CA GLY A 92 -13.81 7.89 20.93
C GLY A 92 -13.18 8.70 19.80
N ALA A 93 -11.90 9.01 19.92
CA ALA A 93 -11.14 9.71 18.89
C ALA A 93 -10.98 8.84 17.61
N ALA A 94 -10.73 7.53 17.77
CA ALA A 94 -10.65 6.59 16.65
C ALA A 94 -11.96 6.53 15.84
N LYS A 95 -13.11 6.49 16.52
CA LYS A 95 -14.43 6.55 15.87
C LYS A 95 -14.67 7.87 15.14
N GLN A 96 -14.24 8.99 15.71
CA GLN A 96 -14.30 10.30 15.05
C GLN A 96 -13.42 10.38 13.82
N ALA A 97 -12.18 9.84 13.89
CA ALA A 97 -11.28 9.76 12.76
C ALA A 97 -11.89 8.97 11.60
N LEU A 98 -12.43 7.80 11.92
CA LEU A 98 -13.07 6.95 10.93
C LEU A 98 -14.28 7.64 10.28
N ARG A 99 -15.14 8.27 11.08
CA ARG A 99 -16.28 9.03 10.56
C ARG A 99 -15.82 10.13 9.60
N ALA A 100 -14.87 10.97 10.01
CA ALA A 100 -14.39 12.07 9.19
C ALA A 100 -13.75 11.60 7.87
N LEU A 101 -13.03 10.46 7.89
CA LEU A 101 -12.47 9.88 6.66
C LEU A 101 -13.55 9.37 5.71
N ILE A 102 -14.57 8.71 6.25
CA ILE A 102 -15.69 8.16 5.46
C ILE A 102 -16.55 9.28 4.88
N GLU A 103 -16.82 10.34 5.64
CA GLU A 103 -17.59 11.51 5.15
C GLU A 103 -16.91 12.21 3.97
N ASP A 104 -15.58 12.07 3.85
CA ASP A 104 -14.78 12.57 2.73
C ASP A 104 -14.52 11.50 1.64
N ALA A 105 -15.11 10.29 1.73
CA ALA A 105 -14.88 9.22 0.76
C ALA A 105 -15.48 9.53 -0.62
N ASN A 106 -14.80 9.08 -1.69
CA ASN A 106 -15.30 9.21 -3.05
C ASN A 106 -16.50 8.24 -3.25
N PRO A 107 -17.57 8.65 -3.95
CA PRO A 107 -18.70 7.76 -4.24
C PRO A 107 -18.33 6.44 -4.94
N GLY A 108 -17.18 6.39 -5.60
CA GLY A 108 -16.66 5.19 -6.24
C GLY A 108 -15.87 4.27 -5.30
N ASP A 109 -15.49 4.73 -4.13
CA ASP A 109 -14.71 3.94 -3.16
C ASP A 109 -15.54 2.78 -2.61
N GLU A 110 -14.84 1.73 -2.21
CA GLU A 110 -15.39 0.63 -1.43
C GLU A 110 -14.52 0.35 -0.22
N ALA A 111 -15.12 -0.10 0.86
CA ALA A 111 -14.37 -0.47 2.06
C ALA A 111 -14.94 -1.71 2.75
N PHE A 112 -14.08 -2.38 3.54
CA PHE A 112 -14.49 -3.34 4.55
C PHE A 112 -13.97 -2.91 5.92
N LEU A 113 -14.59 -3.43 6.97
CA LEU A 113 -14.17 -3.19 8.36
C LEU A 113 -13.82 -4.50 9.05
N ASN A 114 -12.60 -4.56 9.55
CA ASN A 114 -12.16 -5.57 10.51
C ASN A 114 -11.85 -4.90 11.85
N ALA A 115 -12.37 -5.44 12.93
CA ALA A 115 -11.99 -5.01 14.27
C ALA A 115 -11.11 -6.06 14.93
N VAL A 116 -10.23 -5.61 15.81
CA VAL A 116 -9.36 -6.49 16.56
C VAL A 116 -9.45 -6.24 18.06
N SER A 117 -9.53 -7.33 18.80
CA SER A 117 -9.25 -7.40 20.23
C SER A 117 -8.49 -8.69 20.49
N THR A 118 -8.92 -9.55 21.37
CA THR A 118 -8.30 -10.86 21.61
C THR A 118 -8.27 -11.74 20.34
N ARG A 119 -9.16 -11.50 19.37
CA ARG A 119 -9.19 -12.14 18.05
C ARG A 119 -9.62 -11.13 16.99
N PRO A 120 -9.17 -11.29 15.72
CA PRO A 120 -9.74 -10.57 14.61
C PRO A 120 -11.24 -10.87 14.47
N ARG A 121 -12.01 -9.88 14.07
CA ARG A 121 -13.43 -9.99 13.77
C ARG A 121 -13.73 -9.22 12.49
N ALA A 122 -14.09 -9.94 11.43
CA ALA A 122 -14.63 -9.32 10.22
C ALA A 122 -16.06 -8.84 10.48
N TYR A 123 -16.35 -7.59 10.18
CA TYR A 123 -17.70 -7.00 10.33
C TYR A 123 -18.47 -6.97 9.04
N SER A 124 -17.79 -6.76 7.93
CA SER A 124 -18.39 -6.76 6.60
C SER A 124 -17.35 -7.20 5.57
N GLY A 125 -17.79 -7.73 4.44
CA GLY A 125 -16.98 -7.69 3.23
C GLY A 125 -16.94 -6.28 2.65
N PHE A 126 -16.41 -6.12 1.42
CA PHE A 126 -16.44 -4.83 0.74
C PHE A 126 -17.87 -4.31 0.57
N THR A 127 -18.06 -3.07 0.95
CA THR A 127 -19.32 -2.33 0.80
C THR A 127 -19.03 -0.90 0.32
N ARG A 128 -20.01 -0.30 -0.37
CA ARG A 128 -20.06 1.14 -0.68
C ARG A 128 -21.01 1.88 0.27
N ASP A 129 -21.72 1.14 1.09
CA ASP A 129 -22.55 1.68 2.17
C ASP A 129 -21.67 1.94 3.40
N PHE A 130 -21.07 3.10 3.44
CA PHE A 130 -20.21 3.51 4.54
C PHE A 130 -20.97 3.79 5.83
N ASP A 131 -22.27 4.07 5.77
CA ASP A 131 -23.12 4.22 6.94
C ASP A 131 -23.23 2.89 7.69
N GLU A 132 -23.26 1.75 7.00
CA GLU A 132 -23.20 0.43 7.62
C GLU A 132 -21.95 0.29 8.50
N ILE A 133 -20.77 0.70 7.98
CA ILE A 133 -19.51 0.65 8.74
C ILE A 133 -19.59 1.53 9.98
N LEU A 134 -20.08 2.76 9.85
CA LEU A 134 -20.21 3.70 10.96
C LEU A 134 -21.20 3.22 12.03
N HIS A 135 -22.32 2.64 11.62
CA HIS A 135 -23.31 2.04 12.52
C HIS A 135 -22.69 0.90 13.35
N ARG A 136 -21.92 0.01 12.72
CA ARG A 136 -21.26 -1.10 13.43
C ARG A 136 -20.26 -0.60 14.46
N VAL A 137 -19.41 0.37 14.08
CA VAL A 137 -18.39 0.94 14.96
C VAL A 137 -19.00 1.71 16.14
N ALA A 138 -20.18 2.34 15.96
CA ALA A 138 -20.79 3.20 16.97
C ALA A 138 -21.00 2.49 18.32
N PHE A 139 -21.37 1.21 18.31
CA PHE A 139 -21.69 0.42 19.50
C PHE A 139 -20.51 -0.36 20.08
N GLU A 140 -19.35 -0.32 19.43
CA GLU A 140 -18.17 -1.06 19.90
C GLU A 140 -17.55 -0.45 21.16
N ASN A 141 -17.03 -1.34 22.01
CA ASN A 141 -16.29 -0.99 23.22
C ASN A 141 -14.91 -1.62 23.21
N ALA A 142 -13.95 -0.94 23.80
CA ALA A 142 -12.58 -1.43 23.90
C ALA A 142 -12.42 -2.34 25.12
N ALA A 143 -11.96 -3.58 24.88
CA ALA A 143 -11.67 -4.59 25.90
C ALA A 143 -10.79 -5.72 25.38
N GLY A 144 -10.13 -6.43 26.29
CA GLY A 144 -9.36 -7.63 25.99
C GLY A 144 -7.90 -7.36 25.55
N SER A 145 -7.25 -8.43 25.07
CA SER A 145 -5.91 -8.44 24.50
C SER A 145 -5.91 -7.96 23.06
N THR A 146 -4.76 -7.95 22.40
CA THR A 146 -4.63 -7.47 21.01
C THR A 146 -3.98 -8.53 20.12
N ALA A 147 -4.70 -9.02 19.11
CA ALA A 147 -4.18 -9.87 18.03
C ALA A 147 -4.04 -9.02 16.74
N LEU A 148 -3.27 -7.93 16.83
CA LEU A 148 -3.16 -6.94 15.74
C LEU A 148 -2.52 -7.52 14.49
N ILE A 149 -1.43 -8.29 14.64
CA ILE A 149 -0.72 -8.89 13.51
C ILE A 149 -1.66 -9.85 12.74
N ASP A 150 -2.46 -10.67 13.46
CA ASP A 150 -3.44 -11.56 12.84
C ASP A 150 -4.49 -10.75 12.06
N ALA A 151 -5.01 -9.67 12.63
CA ALA A 151 -6.01 -8.82 11.98
C ALA A 151 -5.47 -8.13 10.72
N LEU A 152 -4.25 -7.63 10.77
CA LEU A 152 -3.58 -7.01 9.61
C LEU A 152 -3.31 -8.06 8.53
N TYR A 153 -2.88 -9.26 8.92
CA TYR A 153 -2.62 -10.36 7.99
C TYR A 153 -3.89 -10.79 7.24
N ASP A 154 -4.98 -10.98 7.97
CA ASP A 154 -6.28 -11.34 7.39
C ASP A 154 -6.84 -10.21 6.51
N SER A 155 -6.70 -8.95 6.96
CA SER A 155 -7.16 -7.77 6.20
C SER A 155 -6.38 -7.57 4.89
N LEU A 156 -5.06 -7.81 4.88
CA LEU A 156 -4.27 -7.75 3.64
C LEU A 156 -4.68 -8.84 2.64
N LYS A 157 -5.07 -10.01 3.12
CA LYS A 157 -5.61 -11.07 2.24
C LYS A 157 -6.97 -10.69 1.67
N GLU A 158 -7.87 -10.17 2.50
CA GLU A 158 -9.20 -9.72 2.10
C GLU A 158 -9.11 -8.58 1.07
N LEU A 159 -8.15 -7.67 1.25
CA LEU A 159 -7.93 -6.53 0.37
C LEU A 159 -7.62 -6.91 -1.09
N ARG A 160 -7.13 -8.14 -1.33
CA ARG A 160 -6.91 -8.66 -2.69
C ARG A 160 -8.20 -8.77 -3.50
N ALA A 161 -9.34 -8.99 -2.84
CA ALA A 161 -10.66 -9.09 -3.49
C ALA A 161 -11.25 -7.73 -3.89
N GLY A 162 -10.65 -6.62 -3.48
CA GLY A 162 -11.08 -5.28 -3.86
C GLY A 162 -11.05 -5.06 -5.36
N VAL A 163 -12.06 -4.38 -5.90
CA VAL A 163 -12.23 -4.21 -7.36
C VAL A 163 -11.32 -3.12 -7.95
N HIS A 164 -10.84 -2.19 -7.12
CA HIS A 164 -10.00 -1.11 -7.60
C HIS A 164 -8.51 -1.49 -7.61
N PRO A 165 -7.73 -1.04 -8.61
CA PRO A 165 -6.28 -1.24 -8.65
C PRO A 165 -5.58 -0.56 -7.47
N ARG A 166 -6.09 0.60 -7.02
CA ARG A 166 -5.59 1.32 -5.86
C ARG A 166 -6.12 0.70 -4.58
N LYS A 167 -5.21 0.19 -3.75
CA LYS A 167 -5.55 -0.52 -2.51
C LYS A 167 -4.88 0.14 -1.30
N ALA A 168 -5.66 0.33 -0.24
CA ALA A 168 -5.17 0.93 0.98
C ALA A 168 -5.68 0.17 2.22
N LEU A 169 -4.85 0.08 3.25
CA LEU A 169 -5.24 -0.42 4.57
C LEU A 169 -5.07 0.71 5.58
N LEU A 170 -6.17 1.16 6.17
CA LEU A 170 -6.17 2.08 7.30
C LEU A 170 -6.15 1.31 8.60
N VAL A 171 -5.15 1.56 9.43
CA VAL A 171 -4.99 0.94 10.75
C VAL A 171 -5.12 2.00 11.83
N ILE A 172 -6.06 1.82 12.74
CA ILE A 172 -6.24 2.70 13.90
C ILE A 172 -5.96 1.87 15.15
N SER A 173 -4.74 1.97 15.69
CA SER A 173 -4.22 1.15 16.80
C SER A 173 -3.03 1.83 17.46
N ASP A 174 -2.72 1.48 18.69
CA ASP A 174 -1.46 1.84 19.36
C ASP A 174 -0.27 0.95 18.95
N GLY A 175 -0.51 -0.02 18.08
CA GLY A 175 0.50 -0.91 17.52
C GLY A 175 0.95 -2.03 18.46
N MET A 176 0.33 -2.18 19.64
CA MET A 176 0.64 -3.26 20.57
C MET A 176 0.04 -4.57 20.05
N ASP A 177 0.82 -5.64 20.19
CA ASP A 177 0.39 -7.01 19.88
C ASP A 177 0.86 -7.96 20.96
N ASN A 178 -0.06 -8.77 21.47
CA ASN A 178 0.26 -9.73 22.54
C ASN A 178 -0.50 -11.06 22.41
N HIS A 179 -1.25 -11.25 21.31
CA HIS A 179 -2.10 -12.44 21.19
C HIS A 179 -2.16 -13.02 19.75
N SER A 180 -1.38 -12.49 18.82
CA SER A 180 -1.33 -12.99 17.45
C SER A 180 -0.58 -14.31 17.33
N ARG A 181 -0.99 -15.10 16.32
CA ARG A 181 -0.35 -16.37 15.92
C ARG A 181 0.70 -16.15 14.86
N TYR A 182 0.44 -15.21 13.93
CA TYR A 182 1.42 -14.80 12.93
C TYR A 182 2.51 -13.93 13.54
N THR A 183 3.68 -13.98 12.93
CA THR A 183 4.83 -13.17 13.34
C THR A 183 4.84 -11.83 12.60
N SER A 184 5.48 -10.83 13.19
CA SER A 184 5.70 -9.55 12.52
C SER A 184 6.53 -9.68 11.22
N LYS A 185 7.33 -10.74 11.08
CA LYS A 185 8.08 -11.03 9.86
C LYS A 185 7.15 -11.47 8.73
N GLU A 186 6.29 -12.45 8.98
CA GLU A 186 5.30 -12.95 8.01
C GLU A 186 4.38 -11.82 7.54
N LEU A 187 3.93 -10.96 8.48
CA LEU A 187 3.12 -9.81 8.12
C LEU A 187 3.87 -8.82 7.21
N ARG A 188 5.15 -8.52 7.51
CA ARG A 188 5.94 -7.62 6.67
C ARG A 188 6.14 -8.15 5.25
N GLU A 189 6.34 -9.46 5.11
CA GLU A 189 6.45 -10.11 3.81
C GLU A 189 5.13 -9.99 3.03
N LEU A 190 4.01 -10.32 3.66
CA LEU A 190 2.68 -10.19 3.06
C LEU A 190 2.33 -8.74 2.70
N ALA A 191 2.66 -7.77 3.58
CA ALA A 191 2.37 -6.35 3.35
C ALA A 191 3.04 -5.83 2.09
N VAL A 192 4.26 -6.25 1.83
CA VAL A 192 5.01 -5.85 0.64
C VAL A 192 4.47 -6.52 -0.63
N GLU A 193 4.01 -7.80 -0.53
CA GLU A 193 3.44 -8.54 -1.64
C GLU A 193 2.00 -8.14 -1.98
N SER A 194 1.33 -7.41 -1.08
CA SER A 194 -0.09 -7.04 -1.26
C SER A 194 -0.32 -5.87 -2.21
N ASP A 195 0.72 -5.14 -2.62
CA ASP A 195 0.65 -3.87 -3.37
C ASP A 195 -0.24 -2.80 -2.72
N ALA A 196 -0.65 -3.01 -1.46
CA ALA A 196 -1.49 -2.10 -0.70
C ALA A 196 -0.65 -1.11 0.10
N GLN A 197 -1.09 0.14 0.16
CA GLN A 197 -0.48 1.14 1.02
C GLN A 197 -1.10 1.08 2.41
N ILE A 198 -0.27 1.00 3.46
CA ILE A 198 -0.74 0.96 4.84
C ILE A 198 -0.61 2.35 5.47
N TYR A 199 -1.74 2.93 5.85
CA TYR A 199 -1.82 4.17 6.61
C TYR A 199 -2.14 3.85 8.05
N THR A 200 -1.49 4.51 9.00
CA THR A 200 -1.71 4.24 10.41
C THR A 200 -2.03 5.51 11.19
N ILE A 201 -2.98 5.42 12.11
CA ILE A 201 -3.28 6.45 13.10
C ILE A 201 -3.10 5.82 14.47
N ALA A 202 -2.12 6.30 15.23
CA ALA A 202 -1.82 5.81 16.56
C ALA A 202 -1.99 6.90 17.61
N PRO A 203 -2.64 6.61 18.75
CA PRO A 203 -2.71 7.55 19.86
C PRO A 203 -1.31 7.72 20.48
N GLY A 204 -0.90 8.98 20.65
CA GLY A 204 0.41 9.37 21.21
C GLY A 204 0.45 9.55 22.71
N ASP A 205 -0.66 9.28 23.42
CA ASP A 205 -0.75 9.56 24.86
C ASP A 205 -0.21 8.38 25.70
N ALA A 206 1.01 8.55 26.19
CA ALA A 206 1.63 7.65 27.18
C ALA A 206 1.30 8.03 28.65
N SER A 207 0.53 9.10 28.87
CA SER A 207 0.32 9.67 30.22
C SER A 207 -0.60 8.83 31.12
N ALA A 208 -1.18 7.77 30.58
CA ALA A 208 -2.28 7.05 31.16
C ALA A 208 -1.92 5.86 32.05
N MET A 209 -0.63 5.54 32.23
CA MET A 209 -0.23 4.36 32.99
C MET A 209 0.22 4.65 34.43
N ALA A 210 -0.11 3.71 35.32
CA ALA A 210 0.18 3.77 36.75
C ALA A 210 1.67 4.02 37.06
N PRO A 211 2.02 4.63 38.18
CA PRO A 211 3.40 5.01 38.55
C PRO A 211 4.42 3.86 38.54
N PHE A 212 3.97 2.67 38.89
CA PHE A 212 4.75 1.44 38.83
C PHE A 212 4.57 0.76 37.44
N GLY A 213 5.51 0.87 36.57
CA GLY A 213 5.47 0.28 35.22
C GLY A 213 5.59 1.30 34.07
N LYS A 214 5.74 2.58 34.40
CA LYS A 214 5.80 3.66 33.41
C LYS A 214 6.91 3.45 32.36
N ALA A 215 8.08 2.97 32.76
CA ALA A 215 9.20 2.72 31.85
C ALA A 215 8.91 1.56 30.88
N MET A 216 8.32 0.47 31.37
CA MET A 216 7.96 -0.69 30.55
C MET A 216 6.84 -0.35 29.57
N ALA A 217 5.82 0.38 30.03
CA ALA A 217 4.72 0.84 29.21
C ALA A 217 5.18 1.77 28.08
N LEU A 218 6.07 2.73 28.38
CA LEU A 218 6.68 3.60 27.39
C LEU A 218 7.52 2.83 26.37
N SER A 219 8.20 1.77 26.79
CA SER A 219 8.95 0.90 25.89
C SER A 219 8.02 0.14 24.94
N GLN A 220 6.95 -0.46 25.45
CA GLN A 220 5.96 -1.17 24.65
C GLN A 220 5.26 -0.24 23.66
N GLN A 221 4.85 0.94 24.10
CA GLN A 221 4.25 1.94 23.21
C GLN A 221 5.21 2.36 22.10
N ARG A 222 6.49 2.61 22.42
CA ARG A 222 7.49 2.92 21.37
C ARG A 222 7.64 1.80 20.37
N GLN A 223 7.66 0.55 20.81
CA GLN A 223 7.73 -0.62 19.92
C GLN A 223 6.51 -0.70 19.01
N GLY A 224 5.29 -0.48 19.54
CA GLY A 224 4.07 -0.44 18.76
C GLY A 224 4.10 0.66 17.70
N LEU A 225 4.48 1.90 18.09
CA LEU A 225 4.60 3.01 17.14
C LEU A 225 5.67 2.76 16.06
N GLN A 226 6.81 2.18 16.42
CA GLN A 226 7.85 1.82 15.46
C GLN A 226 7.39 0.73 14.49
N PHE A 227 6.64 -0.25 14.98
CA PHE A 227 6.05 -1.30 14.14
C PHE A 227 5.08 -0.72 13.11
N LEU A 228 4.17 0.18 13.53
CA LEU A 228 3.23 0.84 12.63
C LEU A 228 3.94 1.75 11.61
N ASP A 229 4.93 2.53 12.05
CA ASP A 229 5.74 3.38 11.15
C ASP A 229 6.51 2.54 10.11
N GLU A 230 7.08 1.41 10.54
CA GLU A 230 7.78 0.49 9.64
C GLU A 230 6.84 -0.10 8.58
N LEU A 231 5.64 -0.55 8.94
CA LEU A 231 4.67 -1.08 8.00
C LEU A 231 4.24 -0.02 6.98
N ALA A 232 3.92 1.19 7.44
CA ALA A 232 3.57 2.30 6.56
C ALA A 232 4.73 2.63 5.61
N ALA A 233 5.94 2.80 6.13
CA ALA A 233 7.12 3.14 5.32
C ALA A 233 7.45 2.08 4.26
N ARG A 234 7.27 0.79 4.56
CA ARG A 234 7.54 -0.32 3.61
C ARG A 234 6.55 -0.35 2.45
N THR A 235 5.33 0.06 2.69
CA THR A 235 4.23 0.00 1.72
C THR A 235 3.98 1.32 1.00
N GLY A 236 4.68 2.40 1.37
CA GLY A 236 4.50 3.73 0.78
C GLY A 236 3.34 4.53 1.34
N GLY A 237 2.73 4.06 2.43
CA GLY A 237 1.77 4.83 3.21
C GLY A 237 2.45 5.74 4.24
N ILE A 238 1.63 6.30 5.14
CA ILE A 238 2.08 7.30 6.12
C ILE A 238 1.58 6.92 7.51
N ALA A 239 2.45 7.00 8.53
CA ALA A 239 2.10 6.80 9.92
C ALA A 239 1.90 8.15 10.63
N PHE A 240 0.79 8.27 11.34
CA PHE A 240 0.44 9.44 12.14
C PHE A 240 0.36 9.07 13.62
N VAL A 241 1.08 9.82 14.45
CA VAL A 241 0.95 9.76 15.91
C VAL A 241 0.15 10.98 16.33
N VAL A 242 -1.02 10.77 16.97
CA VAL A 242 -1.97 11.82 17.32
C VAL A 242 -2.12 11.95 18.83
N ARG A 243 -1.92 13.14 19.38
CA ARG A 243 -1.96 13.42 20.82
C ARG A 243 -3.23 14.15 21.23
N ASP A 244 -3.86 14.81 20.28
CA ASP A 244 -5.06 15.59 20.48
C ASP A 244 -5.99 15.54 19.26
N GLN A 245 -7.17 16.13 19.41
CA GLN A 245 -8.18 16.16 18.35
C GLN A 245 -7.74 16.98 17.13
N LYS A 246 -6.87 17.99 17.31
CA LYS A 246 -6.35 18.81 16.21
C LYS A 246 -5.35 18.02 15.35
N GLU A 247 -4.46 17.25 16.00
CA GLU A 247 -3.54 16.35 15.28
C GLU A 247 -4.31 15.24 14.57
N LEU A 248 -5.35 14.70 15.20
CA LEU A 248 -6.24 13.71 14.59
C LEU A 248 -6.92 14.25 13.33
N ALA A 249 -7.54 15.42 13.40
CA ALA A 249 -8.17 16.05 12.25
C ALA A 249 -7.19 16.26 11.09
N LYS A 250 -5.95 16.69 11.39
CA LYS A 250 -4.90 16.84 10.38
C LYS A 250 -4.52 15.48 9.76
N ALA A 251 -4.37 14.43 10.56
CA ALA A 251 -4.04 13.09 10.08
C ALA A 251 -5.12 12.58 9.12
N VAL A 252 -6.40 12.73 9.49
CA VAL A 252 -7.53 12.32 8.66
C VAL A 252 -7.53 13.05 7.31
N VAL A 253 -7.40 14.38 7.32
CA VAL A 253 -7.32 15.19 6.09
C VAL A 253 -6.12 14.74 5.25
N SER A 254 -4.95 14.53 5.85
CA SER A 254 -3.76 14.08 5.12
C SER A 254 -3.94 12.71 4.50
N ILE A 255 -4.59 11.76 5.20
CA ILE A 255 -4.89 10.43 4.67
C ILE A 255 -5.90 10.53 3.52
N GLY A 256 -7.00 11.28 3.68
CA GLY A 256 -7.98 11.51 2.62
C GLY A 256 -7.32 12.05 1.36
N HIS A 257 -6.46 13.08 1.50
CA HIS A 257 -5.69 13.62 0.37
C HIS A 257 -4.70 12.60 -0.22
N ALA A 258 -4.00 11.82 0.62
CA ALA A 258 -3.04 10.80 0.17
C ALA A 258 -3.74 9.68 -0.61
N LEU A 259 -4.96 9.33 -0.27
CA LEU A 259 -5.74 8.32 -0.96
C LEU A 259 -6.25 8.82 -2.33
N ARG A 260 -6.50 10.12 -2.48
CA ARG A 260 -7.06 10.71 -3.71
C ARG A 260 -6.00 11.23 -4.66
N ASN A 261 -5.09 12.05 -4.16
CA ASN A 261 -4.16 12.83 -4.96
C ASN A 261 -2.77 12.20 -4.93
N GLN A 262 -2.65 11.03 -5.53
CA GLN A 262 -1.43 10.26 -5.53
C GLN A 262 -0.73 10.35 -6.87
N TYR A 263 0.58 10.58 -6.85
CA TYR A 263 1.41 10.38 -8.04
C TYR A 263 1.56 8.90 -8.33
N THR A 264 1.44 8.52 -9.59
CA THR A 264 1.78 7.17 -10.05
C THR A 264 2.95 7.28 -11.00
N ILE A 265 4.08 6.73 -10.60
CA ILE A 265 5.32 6.72 -11.39
C ILE A 265 5.50 5.33 -12.00
N GLY A 266 5.56 5.26 -13.34
CA GLY A 266 5.83 4.03 -14.06
C GLY A 266 7.24 3.99 -14.64
N TYR A 267 7.95 2.87 -14.48
CA TYR A 267 9.24 2.62 -15.10
C TYR A 267 9.36 1.18 -15.58
N VAL A 268 10.26 0.95 -16.52
CA VAL A 268 10.60 -0.39 -17.00
C VAL A 268 11.87 -0.82 -16.30
N PRO A 269 11.85 -1.89 -15.48
CA PRO A 269 13.03 -2.37 -14.78
C PRO A 269 14.15 -2.77 -15.76
N HIS A 270 15.38 -2.49 -15.41
CA HIS A 270 16.49 -3.02 -16.15
C HIS A 270 16.61 -4.53 -15.89
N SER A 271 16.42 -5.34 -16.94
CA SER A 271 16.53 -6.80 -16.82
C SER A 271 18.01 -7.18 -16.68
N ASP A 272 18.40 -7.54 -15.46
CA ASP A 272 19.73 -8.09 -15.15
C ASP A 272 19.76 -9.63 -15.13
N GLY A 273 18.67 -10.28 -15.57
CA GLY A 273 18.52 -11.74 -15.59
C GLY A 273 18.26 -12.38 -14.22
N ARG A 274 18.23 -11.61 -13.14
CA ARG A 274 17.93 -12.10 -11.79
C ARG A 274 16.41 -12.20 -11.60
N LYS A 275 15.89 -13.43 -11.68
CA LYS A 275 14.49 -13.72 -11.35
C LYS A 275 14.34 -13.89 -9.85
N ALA A 276 13.21 -13.44 -9.30
CA ALA A 276 12.74 -13.70 -7.93
C ALA A 276 13.53 -13.06 -6.77
N GLU A 277 14.52 -12.21 -6.99
CA GLU A 277 15.15 -11.44 -5.90
C GLU A 277 14.35 -10.17 -5.58
N TRP A 278 14.35 -9.78 -4.30
CA TRP A 278 13.77 -8.53 -3.85
C TRP A 278 14.46 -7.34 -4.52
N ARG A 279 13.71 -6.48 -5.21
CA ARG A 279 14.18 -5.25 -5.82
C ARG A 279 13.80 -4.05 -4.97
N ARG A 280 14.79 -3.29 -4.55
CA ARG A 280 14.60 -2.13 -3.69
C ARG A 280 14.28 -0.89 -4.51
N ILE A 281 13.14 -0.25 -4.22
CA ILE A 281 12.75 1.02 -4.81
C ILE A 281 13.05 2.16 -3.84
N LYS A 282 13.54 3.28 -4.37
CA LYS A 282 13.65 4.53 -3.63
C LYS A 282 13.26 5.69 -4.54
N VAL A 283 12.30 6.48 -4.07
CA VAL A 283 11.88 7.72 -4.71
C VAL A 283 12.36 8.91 -3.89
N LYS A 284 12.98 9.86 -4.55
CA LYS A 284 13.32 11.17 -3.98
C LYS A 284 12.54 12.23 -4.72
N VAL A 285 12.24 13.33 -4.04
CA VAL A 285 11.58 14.50 -4.61
C VAL A 285 12.47 15.73 -4.40
N ALA A 286 12.59 16.54 -5.44
CA ALA A 286 13.30 17.82 -5.38
C ALA A 286 12.44 18.84 -4.62
N GLY A 287 13.07 19.65 -3.78
CA GLY A 287 12.43 20.69 -2.98
C GLY A 287 12.82 20.63 -1.51
N SER A 288 13.09 21.79 -0.93
CA SER A 288 13.47 21.87 0.49
C SER A 288 12.30 21.50 1.39
N GLY A 289 12.48 20.44 2.18
CA GLY A 289 11.49 20.00 3.17
C GLY A 289 10.37 19.12 2.60
N LEU A 290 10.48 18.67 1.35
CA LEU A 290 9.59 17.66 0.79
C LEU A 290 10.12 16.26 1.09
N ARG A 291 9.21 15.34 1.34
CA ARG A 291 9.49 13.92 1.55
C ARG A 291 8.54 13.06 0.71
N ALA A 292 9.12 12.15 -0.07
CA ALA A 292 8.37 11.18 -0.84
C ALA A 292 8.16 9.89 -0.02
N TYR A 293 6.94 9.34 -0.08
CA TYR A 293 6.56 8.05 0.46
C TYR A 293 6.17 7.14 -0.71
N ALA A 294 6.90 6.05 -0.86
CA ALA A 294 6.70 5.05 -1.88
C ALA A 294 7.03 3.68 -1.31
N ARG A 295 6.49 2.61 -1.91
CA ARG A 295 6.84 1.25 -1.47
C ARG A 295 8.36 1.03 -1.50
N ALA A 296 8.88 0.28 -0.52
CA ALA A 296 10.31 0.05 -0.37
C ALA A 296 10.91 -0.88 -1.44
N GLY A 297 10.07 -1.59 -2.18
CA GLY A 297 10.49 -2.51 -3.22
C GLY A 297 9.38 -3.49 -3.61
N TYR A 298 9.73 -4.50 -4.40
CA TYR A 298 8.83 -5.56 -4.86
C TYR A 298 9.62 -6.81 -5.22
N ARG A 299 8.92 -7.94 -5.39
CA ARG A 299 9.46 -9.16 -6.02
C ARG A 299 8.93 -9.22 -7.45
N PRO A 300 9.81 -9.36 -8.45
CA PRO A 300 9.37 -9.62 -9.83
C PRO A 300 8.68 -10.98 -9.91
N ASP A 301 7.62 -11.08 -10.71
CA ASP A 301 6.91 -12.32 -11.02
C ASP A 301 7.78 -13.31 -11.83
#